data_1a756fec74efa95ddf16e46f3d51f0c4
#
_entry.id   1a756fec74efa95ddf16e46f3d51f0c4
#
_cell.length_a   1.000
_cell.length_b   1.000
_cell.length_c   1.000
_cell.angle_alpha   90.00
_cell.angle_beta   90.00
_cell.angle_gamma   90.00
#
_symmetry.space_group_name_H-M   'P 1'
#
loop_
_entity.id
_entity.type
_entity.pdbx_description
1 polymer ?
#
loop_
_entity_poly.entity_id
_entity_poly.type
_entity_poly.pdbx_seq_one_letter_code
_entity_poly.pdbx_strand_id
1 'polypeptide(L)'
;MKSVLKVSLLAATVMLAVGCQKEEAKPAAAPQAEQVQAEIGKAVHFKSEDDKAAYAIGVSFANYLSASLDKPSEIGINLNKELVLKGIEHVFAGNPELNEEETRAALEALDKRVAETMQKKAAEKAEAAKKAGDEFRAEFEKQEGVVKTGTGLLYQVITPAEGEKPKDTDTVQVHYKGTLTDGTQFDSSYDRGEPATFPLNRVIPGWTEGVQLMPVGSKFKFVIPPELAYGAQDTPSIPANSTLVFEVELLKIENGDNAQ
;
A
#
# COMPACT_ATOMS: atom_id res chain seq x y z
N MET A 1 -26.45 -53.16 10.87
CA MET A 1 -25.53 -54.31 10.85
C MET A 1 -24.17 -53.72 11.26
N LYS A 2 -23.78 -53.89 12.52
CA LYS A 2 -22.78 -54.84 13.02
C LYS A 2 -21.44 -54.63 12.32
N SER A 3 -20.29 -54.36 12.91
CA SER A 3 -19.62 -54.91 14.12
C SER A 3 -18.34 -54.08 14.31
N VAL A 4 -17.96 -53.55 15.42
CA VAL A 4 -17.30 -53.99 16.65
C VAL A 4 -15.92 -54.65 16.47
N LEU A 5 -14.99 -54.15 17.31
CA LEU A 5 -13.90 -54.84 18.06
C LEU A 5 -12.50 -54.79 17.41
N LYS A 6 -11.39 -54.71 18.11
CA LYS A 6 -10.92 -54.78 19.53
C LYS A 6 -9.48 -54.28 19.54
N VAL A 7 -9.06 -53.49 20.46
CA VAL A 7 -8.16 -53.73 21.61
C VAL A 7 -7.11 -54.83 21.46
N SER A 8 -5.85 -54.50 21.61
CA SER A 8 -4.86 -55.30 22.29
C SER A 8 -3.70 -54.50 22.87
N LEU A 9 -3.55 -54.68 24.12
CA LEU A 9 -2.55 -54.25 25.09
C LEU A 9 -1.46 -55.33 25.15
N LEU A 10 -0.19 -54.97 25.29
CA LEU A 10 0.92 -55.76 25.90
C LEU A 10 2.13 -54.80 26.02
N ALA A 11 2.49 -54.32 27.15
CA ALA A 11 3.22 -54.86 28.31
C ALA A 11 4.72 -55.13 28.06
N ALA A 12 5.48 -54.27 28.66
CA ALA A 12 6.72 -54.37 29.44
C ALA A 12 7.82 -55.35 29.00
N THR A 13 9.02 -54.79 28.91
CA THR A 13 10.18 -55.40 29.60
C THR A 13 11.26 -54.35 29.92
N VAL A 14 11.66 -54.37 31.18
CA VAL A 14 12.77 -53.63 31.81
C VAL A 14 14.08 -54.37 31.50
N MET A 15 15.12 -53.67 31.11
CA MET A 15 16.48 -54.08 31.34
C MET A 15 17.36 -52.93 31.78
N LEU A 16 17.83 -53.03 32.98
CA LEU A 16 18.90 -52.26 33.62
C LEU A 16 20.25 -52.59 32.97
N ALA A 17 20.99 -51.57 32.57
CA ALA A 17 22.45 -51.65 32.49
C ALA A 17 23.06 -50.36 33.01
N VAL A 18 23.84 -50.51 34.04
CA VAL A 18 24.64 -49.53 34.73
C VAL A 18 25.88 -49.15 33.87
N GLY A 19 26.19 -47.86 33.77
CA GLY A 19 27.51 -47.50 33.23
C GLY A 19 27.71 -46.00 33.00
N CYS A 20 28.41 -45.35 33.97
CA CYS A 20 29.32 -44.19 33.88
C CYS A 20 28.80 -42.82 33.42
N GLN A 21 28.86 -41.93 34.40
CA GLN A 21 28.88 -40.47 34.36
C GLN A 21 29.73 -39.89 33.23
N LYS A 22 29.07 -38.92 32.51
CA LYS A 22 29.75 -37.71 32.07
C LYS A 22 28.72 -36.58 32.15
N GLU A 23 29.07 -35.63 32.98
CA GLU A 23 28.35 -34.36 33.20
C GLU A 23 28.37 -33.60 31.88
N GLU A 24 27.23 -33.46 31.22
CA GLU A 24 27.02 -32.47 30.16
C GLU A 24 26.01 -31.46 30.61
N ALA A 25 26.39 -30.20 30.44
CA ALA A 25 25.69 -29.02 30.85
C ALA A 25 24.26 -28.98 30.31
N LYS A 26 23.34 -28.74 31.22
CA LYS A 26 21.92 -28.46 30.98
C LYS A 26 21.78 -27.14 30.21
N PRO A 27 21.14 -27.11 29.02
CA PRO A 27 20.76 -25.84 28.43
C PRO A 27 19.65 -25.22 29.29
N ALA A 28 19.88 -23.99 29.72
CA ALA A 28 18.97 -23.22 30.52
C ALA A 28 17.73 -22.80 29.69
N ALA A 29 16.58 -23.10 30.25
CA ALA A 29 15.32 -22.34 30.27
C ALA A 29 14.83 -21.64 28.99
N ALA A 30 13.94 -22.27 28.29
CA ALA A 30 12.83 -21.62 27.61
C ALA A 30 11.53 -22.01 28.33
N PRO A 31 11.07 -21.26 29.32
CA PRO A 31 9.72 -21.47 29.85
C PRO A 31 8.88 -20.19 30.03
N GLN A 32 9.26 -19.01 29.53
CA GLN A 32 8.44 -17.81 29.77
C GLN A 32 7.47 -17.48 28.66
N ALA A 33 7.76 -17.79 27.40
CA ALA A 33 6.83 -17.52 26.27
C ALA A 33 5.61 -18.44 26.28
N GLU A 34 5.77 -19.68 26.71
CA GLU A 34 4.67 -20.68 26.77
C GLU A 34 3.72 -20.40 27.95
N GLN A 35 4.19 -19.82 29.05
CA GLN A 35 3.36 -19.48 30.19
C GLN A 35 2.50 -18.22 29.94
N VAL A 36 3.04 -17.22 29.24
CA VAL A 36 2.27 -16.02 28.89
C VAL A 36 1.17 -16.36 27.87
N GLN A 37 1.44 -17.23 26.90
CA GLN A 37 0.47 -17.68 25.92
C GLN A 37 -0.64 -18.54 26.55
N ALA A 38 -0.36 -19.28 27.62
CA ALA A 38 -1.34 -20.09 28.34
C ALA A 38 -2.30 -19.25 29.23
N GLU A 39 -1.91 -18.04 29.63
CA GLU A 39 -2.80 -17.14 30.39
C GLU A 39 -3.68 -16.27 29.49
N ILE A 40 -3.24 -15.92 28.28
CA ILE A 40 -4.02 -15.12 27.30
C ILE A 40 -5.25 -15.88 26.77
N GLY A 41 -5.29 -17.20 26.91
CA GLY A 41 -6.41 -18.04 26.45
C GLY A 41 -7.53 -18.29 27.46
N LYS A 42 -7.45 -17.79 28.69
CA LYS A 42 -8.50 -17.99 29.68
C LYS A 42 -9.67 -17.03 29.45
N ALA A 43 -10.87 -17.57 29.30
CA ALA A 43 -12.09 -16.76 29.20
C ALA A 43 -12.23 -15.85 30.42
N VAL A 44 -12.37 -14.54 30.18
CA VAL A 44 -12.59 -13.56 31.22
C VAL A 44 -14.05 -13.61 31.66
N HIS A 45 -14.31 -13.84 32.96
CA HIS A 45 -15.65 -13.79 33.55
C HIS A 45 -15.86 -12.42 34.19
N PHE A 46 -16.79 -11.66 33.65
CA PHE A 46 -17.18 -10.37 34.20
C PHE A 46 -18.16 -10.54 35.38
N LYS A 47 -17.88 -9.91 36.51
CA LYS A 47 -18.72 -9.97 37.71
C LYS A 47 -19.71 -8.80 37.76
N SER A 48 -19.49 -7.75 37.00
CA SER A 48 -20.31 -6.55 36.92
C SER A 48 -20.32 -5.93 35.53
N GLU A 49 -21.22 -4.98 35.29
CA GLU A 49 -21.18 -4.16 34.06
C GLU A 49 -19.94 -3.26 34.01
N ASP A 50 -19.45 -2.84 35.19
CA ASP A 50 -18.21 -2.05 35.27
C ASP A 50 -16.99 -2.87 34.87
N ASP A 51 -16.92 -4.17 35.18
CA ASP A 51 -15.86 -5.07 34.70
C ASP A 51 -15.87 -5.17 33.19
N LYS A 52 -17.06 -5.30 32.59
CA LYS A 52 -17.21 -5.33 31.13
C LYS A 52 -16.78 -4.00 30.48
N ALA A 53 -17.18 -2.88 31.10
CA ALA A 53 -16.82 -1.56 30.61
C ALA A 53 -15.30 -1.34 30.67
N ALA A 54 -14.66 -1.73 31.78
CA ALA A 54 -13.20 -1.66 31.92
C ALA A 54 -12.48 -2.51 30.87
N TYR A 55 -12.93 -3.74 30.64
CA TYR A 55 -12.39 -4.61 29.60
C TYR A 55 -12.59 -4.04 28.19
N ALA A 56 -13.77 -3.48 27.89
CA ALA A 56 -14.08 -2.87 26.62
C ALA A 56 -13.19 -1.64 26.33
N ILE A 57 -12.85 -0.84 27.34
CA ILE A 57 -11.88 0.26 27.23
C ILE A 57 -10.52 -0.31 26.82
N GLY A 58 -10.07 -1.38 27.48
CA GLY A 58 -8.81 -2.05 27.14
C GLY A 58 -8.80 -2.57 25.69
N VAL A 59 -9.88 -3.22 25.23
CA VAL A 59 -10.03 -3.70 23.86
C VAL A 59 -9.97 -2.55 22.86
N SER A 60 -10.70 -1.46 23.11
CA SER A 60 -10.69 -0.28 22.24
C SER A 60 -9.31 0.35 22.13
N PHE A 61 -8.61 0.47 23.24
CA PHE A 61 -7.25 1.01 23.26
C PHE A 61 -6.26 0.09 22.56
N ALA A 62 -6.36 -1.22 22.77
CA ALA A 62 -5.51 -2.21 22.09
C ALA A 62 -5.72 -2.21 20.57
N ASN A 63 -6.96 -2.05 20.08
CA ASN A 63 -7.24 -1.90 18.65
C ASN A 63 -6.59 -0.64 18.07
N TYR A 64 -6.69 0.49 18.77
CA TYR A 64 -6.02 1.73 18.37
C TYR A 64 -4.50 1.58 18.31
N LEU A 65 -3.91 1.00 19.37
CA LEU A 65 -2.47 0.74 19.43
C LEU A 65 -2.02 -0.22 18.32
N SER A 66 -2.77 -1.29 18.07
CA SER A 66 -2.44 -2.25 17.00
C SER A 66 -2.36 -1.56 15.66
N ALA A 67 -3.36 -0.75 15.30
CA ALA A 67 -3.36 0.03 14.07
C ALA A 67 -2.17 1.02 13.99
N SER A 68 -1.77 1.59 15.14
CA SER A 68 -0.61 2.50 15.21
C SER A 68 0.72 1.77 15.04
N LEU A 69 0.82 0.51 15.48
CA LEU A 69 2.02 -0.32 15.35
C LEU A 69 2.15 -0.97 13.97
N ASP A 70 1.04 -1.16 13.26
CA ASP A 70 1.04 -1.80 11.95
C ASP A 70 1.65 -0.88 10.86
N LYS A 71 1.42 0.44 10.94
CA LYS A 71 2.00 1.41 9.97
C LYS A 71 3.54 1.36 9.89
N PRO A 72 4.31 1.45 10.99
CA PRO A 72 5.76 1.26 10.95
C PRO A 72 6.17 -0.12 10.40
N SER A 73 5.38 -1.15 10.66
CA SER A 73 5.64 -2.52 10.18
C SER A 73 5.59 -2.63 8.65
N GLU A 74 4.69 -1.90 7.97
CA GLU A 74 4.60 -1.85 6.51
C GLU A 74 5.88 -1.34 5.85
N ILE A 75 6.62 -0.52 6.56
CA ILE A 75 7.93 -0.01 6.11
C ILE A 75 9.13 -0.81 6.66
N GLY A 76 8.88 -1.91 7.39
CA GLY A 76 9.91 -2.80 7.92
C GLY A 76 10.42 -2.44 9.31
N ILE A 77 9.74 -1.54 10.03
CA ILE A 77 10.04 -1.19 11.44
C ILE A 77 9.09 -1.98 12.34
N ASN A 78 9.54 -3.14 12.81
CA ASN A 78 8.73 -4.02 13.64
C ASN A 78 8.93 -3.65 15.12
N LEU A 79 7.85 -3.24 15.77
CA LEU A 79 7.79 -2.94 17.20
C LEU A 79 7.26 -4.16 17.96
N ASN A 80 7.90 -4.49 19.08
CA ASN A 80 7.51 -5.63 19.89
C ASN A 80 6.24 -5.32 20.69
N LYS A 81 5.12 -5.96 20.30
CA LYS A 81 3.81 -5.78 20.96
C LYS A 81 3.80 -6.20 22.41
N GLU A 82 4.62 -7.18 22.81
CA GLU A 82 4.73 -7.62 24.20
C GLU A 82 5.36 -6.53 25.09
N LEU A 83 6.36 -5.80 24.55
CA LEU A 83 6.98 -4.68 25.28
C LEU A 83 6.00 -3.50 25.41
N VAL A 84 5.12 -3.29 24.44
CA VAL A 84 4.06 -2.28 24.54
C VAL A 84 3.10 -2.65 25.68
N LEU A 85 2.67 -3.91 25.79
CA LEU A 85 1.82 -4.38 26.89
C LEU A 85 2.52 -4.22 28.24
N LYS A 86 3.79 -4.59 28.35
CA LYS A 86 4.57 -4.40 29.58
C LYS A 86 4.68 -2.94 29.99
N GLY A 87 4.86 -2.03 29.03
CA GLY A 87 4.88 -0.59 29.30
C GLY A 87 3.55 -0.11 29.92
N ILE A 88 2.42 -0.60 29.40
CA ILE A 88 1.08 -0.29 29.96
C ILE A 88 0.95 -0.85 31.38
N GLU A 89 1.33 -2.10 31.60
CA GLU A 89 1.30 -2.74 32.93
C GLU A 89 2.13 -1.97 33.96
N HIS A 90 3.34 -1.57 33.60
CA HIS A 90 4.25 -0.84 34.48
C HIS A 90 3.69 0.56 34.83
N VAL A 91 3.04 1.23 33.87
CA VAL A 91 2.38 2.52 34.15
C VAL A 91 1.22 2.35 35.15
N PHE A 92 0.37 1.32 34.98
CA PHE A 92 -0.71 1.04 35.93
C PHE A 92 -0.19 0.60 37.31
N ALA A 93 0.98 -0.03 37.37
CA ALA A 93 1.65 -0.39 38.63
C ALA A 93 2.40 0.79 39.28
N GLY A 94 2.48 1.94 38.64
CA GLY A 94 3.14 3.14 39.15
C GLY A 94 4.70 3.09 39.09
N ASN A 95 5.28 2.17 38.32
CA ASN A 95 6.71 1.97 38.23
C ASN A 95 7.20 1.76 36.79
N PRO A 96 6.99 2.74 35.88
CA PRO A 96 7.51 2.65 34.51
C PRO A 96 9.05 2.59 34.52
N GLU A 97 9.61 1.75 33.62
CA GLU A 97 11.07 1.59 33.49
C GLU A 97 11.74 2.82 32.84
N LEU A 98 11.00 3.59 32.03
CA LEU A 98 11.46 4.82 31.41
C LEU A 98 10.80 6.01 32.08
N ASN A 99 11.58 7.04 32.37
CA ASN A 99 11.03 8.33 32.78
C ASN A 99 10.45 9.11 31.56
N GLU A 100 9.84 10.28 31.81
CA GLU A 100 9.20 11.07 30.75
C GLU A 100 10.18 11.55 29.68
N GLU A 101 11.43 11.91 30.06
CA GLU A 101 12.46 12.34 29.12
C GLU A 101 12.94 11.20 28.23
N GLU A 102 13.22 10.03 28.82
CA GLU A 102 13.62 8.83 28.09
C GLU A 102 12.51 8.35 27.16
N THR A 103 11.25 8.39 27.61
CA THR A 103 10.08 8.02 26.79
C THR A 103 9.97 8.93 25.60
N ARG A 104 10.06 10.27 25.79
CA ARG A 104 10.02 11.24 24.72
C ARG A 104 11.16 11.01 23.73
N ALA A 105 12.38 10.86 24.21
CA ALA A 105 13.56 10.64 23.37
C ALA A 105 13.44 9.36 22.52
N ALA A 106 12.88 8.28 23.10
CA ALA A 106 12.66 7.03 22.38
C ALA A 106 11.61 7.18 21.26
N LEU A 107 10.53 7.92 21.51
CA LEU A 107 9.49 8.20 20.51
C LEU A 107 10.01 9.12 19.39
N GLU A 108 10.74 10.19 19.73
CA GLU A 108 11.38 11.07 18.74
C GLU A 108 12.38 10.30 17.85
N ALA A 109 13.15 9.39 18.44
CA ALA A 109 14.06 8.52 17.69
C ALA A 109 13.31 7.55 16.75
N LEU A 110 12.15 7.04 17.18
CA LEU A 110 11.28 6.23 16.33
C LEU A 110 10.73 7.05 15.17
N ASP A 111 10.16 8.22 15.44
CA ASP A 111 9.60 9.11 14.41
C ASP A 111 10.65 9.47 13.36
N LYS A 112 11.87 9.80 13.78
CA LYS A 112 13.00 10.05 12.88
C LYS A 112 13.30 8.84 11.99
N ARG A 113 13.39 7.64 12.57
CA ARG A 113 13.63 6.41 11.81
C ARG A 113 12.51 6.11 10.81
N VAL A 114 11.26 6.33 11.21
CA VAL A 114 10.09 6.18 10.32
C VAL A 114 10.21 7.15 9.15
N ALA A 115 10.46 8.44 9.41
CA ALA A 115 10.60 9.46 8.38
C ALA A 115 11.75 9.13 7.40
N GLU A 116 12.94 8.79 7.91
CA GLU A 116 14.10 8.42 7.09
C GLU A 116 13.82 7.18 6.22
N THR A 117 13.15 6.17 6.80
CA THR A 117 12.81 4.93 6.07
C THR A 117 11.77 5.19 4.98
N MET A 118 10.76 6.02 5.27
CA MET A 118 9.75 6.43 4.28
C MET A 118 10.40 7.20 3.14
N GLN A 119 11.25 8.18 3.46
CA GLN A 119 11.97 8.97 2.45
C GLN A 119 12.86 8.08 1.57
N LYS A 120 13.59 7.15 2.16
CA LYS A 120 14.43 6.19 1.41
C LYS A 120 13.57 5.33 0.47
N LYS A 121 12.47 4.76 0.96
CA LYS A 121 11.56 3.95 0.13
C LYS A 121 10.90 4.76 -0.98
N ALA A 122 10.51 6.01 -0.71
CA ALA A 122 9.97 6.91 -1.74
C ALA A 122 11.02 7.20 -2.83
N ALA A 123 12.27 7.48 -2.44
CA ALA A 123 13.36 7.70 -3.39
C ALA A 123 13.66 6.44 -4.24
N GLU A 124 13.69 5.26 -3.63
CA GLU A 124 13.88 3.99 -4.34
C GLU A 124 12.74 3.72 -5.34
N LYS A 125 11.47 3.99 -4.94
CA LYS A 125 10.32 3.88 -5.84
C LYS A 125 10.38 4.88 -6.98
N ALA A 126 10.75 6.13 -6.71
CA ALA A 126 10.89 7.17 -7.73
C ALA A 126 11.97 6.85 -8.77
N GLU A 127 13.11 6.32 -8.32
CA GLU A 127 14.19 5.89 -9.24
C GLU A 127 13.78 4.68 -10.07
N ALA A 128 13.14 3.70 -9.46
CA ALA A 128 12.60 2.54 -10.16
C ALA A 128 11.52 2.95 -11.19
N ALA A 129 10.61 3.86 -10.83
CA ALA A 129 9.58 4.38 -11.71
C ALA A 129 10.18 5.15 -12.89
N LYS A 130 11.18 5.99 -12.62
CA LYS A 130 11.92 6.73 -13.66
C LYS A 130 12.56 5.77 -14.66
N LYS A 131 13.33 4.79 -14.18
CA LYS A 131 14.00 3.80 -15.03
C LYS A 131 13.01 3.01 -15.87
N ALA A 132 11.96 2.46 -15.24
CA ALA A 132 10.92 1.72 -15.96
C ALA A 132 10.20 2.61 -16.99
N GLY A 133 9.96 3.88 -16.64
CA GLY A 133 9.36 4.86 -17.53
C GLY A 133 10.23 5.17 -18.75
N ASP A 134 11.54 5.39 -18.54
CA ASP A 134 12.50 5.66 -19.61
C ASP A 134 12.57 4.46 -20.59
N GLU A 135 12.67 3.25 -20.07
CA GLU A 135 12.69 2.01 -20.86
C GLU A 135 11.38 1.82 -21.63
N PHE A 136 10.25 2.00 -20.99
CA PHE A 136 8.93 1.87 -21.61
C PHE A 136 8.74 2.87 -22.77
N ARG A 137 9.09 4.16 -22.57
CA ARG A 137 9.00 5.18 -23.61
C ARG A 137 9.89 4.84 -24.80
N ALA A 138 11.12 4.39 -24.54
CA ALA A 138 12.05 4.02 -25.60
C ALA A 138 11.56 2.83 -26.44
N GLU A 139 10.89 1.85 -25.83
CA GLU A 139 10.29 0.72 -26.54
C GLU A 139 8.99 1.11 -27.26
N PHE A 140 8.15 1.94 -26.63
CA PHE A 140 6.90 2.40 -27.23
C PHE A 140 7.17 3.28 -28.47
N GLU A 141 8.19 4.12 -28.44
CA GLU A 141 8.58 5.02 -29.56
C GLU A 141 8.94 4.24 -30.84
N LYS A 142 9.38 2.97 -30.72
CA LYS A 142 9.73 2.11 -31.87
C LYS A 142 8.52 1.44 -32.53
N GLN A 143 7.35 1.49 -31.89
CA GLN A 143 6.17 0.82 -32.40
C GLN A 143 5.61 1.54 -33.63
N GLU A 144 5.01 0.79 -34.53
CA GLU A 144 4.38 1.35 -35.73
C GLU A 144 3.20 2.29 -35.34
N GLY A 145 3.12 3.42 -36.02
CA GLY A 145 2.08 4.41 -35.81
C GLY A 145 2.24 5.27 -34.54
N VAL A 146 3.34 5.12 -33.81
CA VAL A 146 3.67 6.00 -32.68
C VAL A 146 4.30 7.29 -33.19
N VAL A 147 3.83 8.41 -32.66
CA VAL A 147 4.33 9.75 -32.93
C VAL A 147 4.84 10.37 -31.65
N LYS A 148 6.02 11.00 -31.73
CA LYS A 148 6.60 11.80 -30.64
C LYS A 148 6.47 13.28 -30.95
N THR A 149 5.93 14.04 -30.02
CA THR A 149 5.84 15.50 -30.12
C THR A 149 7.14 16.20 -29.69
N GLY A 150 7.22 17.47 -29.93
CA GLY A 150 8.40 18.28 -29.54
C GLY A 150 8.60 18.39 -28.03
N THR A 151 7.58 18.16 -27.22
CA THR A 151 7.63 18.17 -25.75
C THR A 151 8.02 16.81 -25.16
N GLY A 152 8.04 15.75 -26.00
CA GLY A 152 8.34 14.39 -25.57
C GLY A 152 7.10 13.53 -25.27
N LEU A 153 5.88 14.03 -25.47
CA LEU A 153 4.67 13.22 -25.44
C LEU A 153 4.72 12.20 -26.56
N LEU A 154 4.42 10.93 -26.25
CA LEU A 154 4.23 9.89 -27.26
C LEU A 154 2.75 9.56 -27.37
N TYR A 155 2.25 9.41 -28.61
CA TYR A 155 0.88 8.95 -28.81
C TYR A 155 0.77 7.99 -29.98
N GLN A 156 -0.28 7.17 -29.92
CA GLN A 156 -0.67 6.25 -31.01
C GLN A 156 -2.17 6.35 -31.20
N VAL A 157 -2.60 6.43 -32.45
CA VAL A 157 -4.03 6.43 -32.81
C VAL A 157 -4.52 4.98 -32.78
N ILE A 158 -5.42 4.65 -31.86
CA ILE A 158 -6.04 3.32 -31.77
C ILE A 158 -7.25 3.26 -32.69
N THR A 159 -8.14 4.25 -32.61
CA THR A 159 -9.32 4.37 -33.46
C THR A 159 -9.31 5.76 -34.07
N PRO A 160 -9.11 5.88 -35.39
CA PRO A 160 -9.20 7.18 -36.05
C PRO A 160 -10.64 7.65 -36.17
N ALA A 161 -10.84 8.96 -36.24
CA ALA A 161 -12.10 9.59 -36.53
C ALA A 161 -11.90 10.88 -37.33
N GLU A 162 -12.96 11.33 -38.00
CA GLU A 162 -13.01 12.61 -38.69
C GLU A 162 -13.98 13.53 -37.95
N GLY A 163 -13.49 14.28 -36.99
CA GLY A 163 -14.26 15.16 -36.14
C GLY A 163 -13.53 16.46 -35.82
N GLU A 164 -14.20 17.36 -35.15
CA GLU A 164 -13.58 18.57 -34.61
C GLU A 164 -12.54 18.20 -33.54
N LYS A 165 -11.47 18.97 -33.48
CA LYS A 165 -10.45 18.85 -32.43
C LYS A 165 -10.63 19.96 -31.40
N PRO A 166 -10.52 19.62 -30.09
CA PRO A 166 -10.66 20.63 -29.06
C PRO A 166 -9.48 21.60 -29.01
N LYS A 167 -9.73 22.78 -28.48
CA LYS A 167 -8.71 23.76 -28.08
C LYS A 167 -8.41 23.61 -26.59
N ASP A 168 -7.33 24.18 -26.15
CA ASP A 168 -6.91 24.17 -24.74
C ASP A 168 -7.94 24.81 -23.79
N THR A 169 -8.76 25.73 -24.28
CA THR A 169 -9.82 26.41 -23.53
C THR A 169 -11.12 25.62 -23.44
N ASP A 170 -11.26 24.55 -24.19
CA ASP A 170 -12.49 23.76 -24.26
C ASP A 170 -12.62 22.81 -23.09
N THR A 171 -13.87 22.47 -22.79
CA THR A 171 -14.23 21.38 -21.91
C THR A 171 -14.52 20.14 -22.74
N VAL A 172 -13.96 19.02 -22.39
CA VAL A 172 -14.11 17.76 -23.12
C VAL A 172 -14.77 16.69 -22.27
N GLN A 173 -15.57 15.85 -22.89
CA GLN A 173 -16.11 14.63 -22.30
C GLN A 173 -15.36 13.43 -22.89
N VAL A 174 -14.82 12.60 -22.02
CA VAL A 174 -13.96 11.48 -22.40
C VAL A 174 -14.27 10.21 -21.61
N HIS A 175 -14.04 9.06 -22.23
CA HIS A 175 -13.71 7.86 -21.48
C HIS A 175 -12.19 7.68 -21.44
N TYR A 176 -11.66 7.24 -20.29
CA TYR A 176 -10.25 7.00 -20.17
C TYR A 176 -9.91 5.90 -19.18
N LYS A 177 -8.72 5.34 -19.36
CA LYS A 177 -8.05 4.45 -18.42
C LYS A 177 -6.60 4.88 -18.28
N GLY A 178 -6.17 5.17 -17.05
CA GLY A 178 -4.82 5.53 -16.69
C GLY A 178 -4.09 4.41 -15.95
N THR A 179 -2.91 4.05 -16.43
CA THR A 179 -2.05 3.02 -15.83
C THR A 179 -0.60 3.50 -15.70
N LEU A 180 0.13 2.91 -14.77
CA LEU A 180 1.58 2.95 -14.75
C LEU A 180 2.14 2.06 -15.87
N THR A 181 3.46 2.09 -16.08
CA THR A 181 4.14 1.31 -17.12
C THR A 181 4.12 -0.19 -16.89
N ASP A 182 3.88 -0.64 -15.66
CA ASP A 182 3.71 -2.05 -15.29
C ASP A 182 2.25 -2.54 -15.47
N GLY A 183 1.34 -1.67 -15.92
CA GLY A 183 -0.08 -1.96 -16.09
C GLY A 183 -0.94 -1.72 -14.85
N THR A 184 -0.35 -1.32 -13.72
CA THR A 184 -1.09 -0.96 -12.51
C THR A 184 -2.01 0.22 -12.81
N GLN A 185 -3.31 0.01 -12.71
CA GLN A 185 -4.31 1.05 -12.93
C GLN A 185 -4.39 1.98 -11.72
N PHE A 186 -4.37 3.29 -11.96
CA PHE A 186 -4.54 4.29 -10.91
C PHE A 186 -5.85 5.09 -11.06
N ASP A 187 -6.42 5.14 -12.25
CA ASP A 187 -7.70 5.80 -12.49
C ASP A 187 -8.39 5.28 -13.76
N SER A 188 -9.75 5.27 -13.76
CA SER A 188 -10.55 4.84 -14.89
C SER A 188 -11.97 5.41 -14.82
N SER A 189 -12.43 6.04 -15.89
CA SER A 189 -13.83 6.44 -16.03
C SER A 189 -14.75 5.25 -16.29
N TYR A 190 -14.22 4.17 -16.87
CA TYR A 190 -15.00 2.96 -17.10
C TYR A 190 -15.42 2.29 -15.79
N ASP A 191 -14.54 2.31 -14.78
CA ASP A 191 -14.84 1.73 -13.46
C ASP A 191 -15.90 2.53 -12.71
N ARG A 192 -16.04 3.82 -13.01
CA ARG A 192 -17.11 4.68 -12.49
C ARG A 192 -18.43 4.51 -13.25
N GLY A 193 -18.41 3.85 -14.41
CA GLY A 193 -19.58 3.61 -15.24
C GLY A 193 -20.09 4.82 -16.03
N GLU A 194 -19.36 5.95 -15.99
CA GLU A 194 -19.74 7.19 -16.67
C GLU A 194 -18.53 7.93 -17.25
N PRO A 195 -18.69 8.67 -18.37
CA PRO A 195 -17.66 9.53 -18.90
C PRO A 195 -17.28 10.64 -17.91
N ALA A 196 -16.05 11.09 -18.01
CA ALA A 196 -15.56 12.22 -17.23
C ALA A 196 -15.50 13.49 -18.10
N THR A 197 -15.77 14.63 -17.48
CA THR A 197 -15.75 15.94 -18.12
C THR A 197 -14.66 16.81 -17.51
N PHE A 198 -13.77 17.35 -18.36
CA PHE A 198 -12.59 18.13 -17.92
C PHE A 198 -12.41 19.39 -18.79
N PRO A 199 -12.18 20.57 -18.18
CA PRO A 199 -11.57 21.71 -18.85
C PRO A 199 -10.09 21.36 -19.18
N LEU A 200 -9.70 21.44 -20.47
CA LEU A 200 -8.36 21.02 -20.91
C LEU A 200 -7.22 21.87 -20.34
N ASN A 201 -7.50 23.10 -19.90
CA ASN A 201 -6.52 23.96 -19.23
C ASN A 201 -6.35 23.65 -17.72
N ARG A 202 -7.03 22.63 -17.19
CA ARG A 202 -6.98 22.26 -15.76
C ARG A 202 -6.57 20.79 -15.54
N VAL A 203 -6.05 20.14 -16.56
CA VAL A 203 -5.51 18.78 -16.49
C VAL A 203 -3.98 18.81 -16.59
N ILE A 204 -3.32 17.66 -16.50
CA ILE A 204 -1.86 17.58 -16.66
C ILE A 204 -1.44 18.05 -18.06
N PRO A 205 -0.26 18.66 -18.24
CA PRO A 205 0.19 19.22 -19.52
C PRO A 205 0.11 18.22 -20.68
N GLY A 206 0.46 16.95 -20.44
CA GLY A 206 0.37 15.89 -21.46
C GLY A 206 -1.05 15.63 -21.95
N TRP A 207 -2.06 15.83 -21.11
CA TRP A 207 -3.47 15.77 -21.54
C TRP A 207 -3.89 17.03 -22.31
N THR A 208 -3.51 18.20 -21.80
CA THR A 208 -3.78 19.47 -22.51
C THR A 208 -3.22 19.42 -23.93
N GLU A 209 -2.00 18.92 -24.12
CA GLU A 209 -1.41 18.77 -25.43
C GLU A 209 -2.06 17.63 -26.25
N GLY A 210 -2.14 16.44 -25.65
CA GLY A 210 -2.52 15.22 -26.37
C GLY A 210 -3.95 15.22 -26.84
N VAL A 211 -4.91 15.68 -26.01
CA VAL A 211 -6.34 15.66 -26.36
C VAL A 211 -6.66 16.65 -27.46
N GLN A 212 -5.91 17.77 -27.59
CA GLN A 212 -6.04 18.69 -28.74
C GLN A 212 -5.66 18.04 -30.08
N LEU A 213 -4.94 16.92 -30.09
CA LEU A 213 -4.63 16.18 -31.31
C LEU A 213 -5.76 15.24 -31.74
N MET A 214 -6.71 14.95 -30.83
CA MET A 214 -7.79 13.98 -31.02
C MET A 214 -8.98 14.59 -31.73
N PRO A 215 -9.45 14.04 -32.87
CA PRO A 215 -10.80 14.32 -33.37
C PRO A 215 -11.86 13.69 -32.46
N VAL A 216 -13.02 14.34 -32.33
CA VAL A 216 -14.18 13.75 -31.64
C VAL A 216 -14.52 12.38 -32.27
N GLY A 217 -14.78 11.39 -31.43
CA GLY A 217 -15.03 9.99 -31.81
C GLY A 217 -13.77 9.14 -31.92
N SER A 218 -12.57 9.71 -31.76
CA SER A 218 -11.31 8.96 -31.83
C SER A 218 -10.91 8.37 -30.48
N LYS A 219 -10.07 7.33 -30.53
CA LYS A 219 -9.39 6.75 -29.36
C LYS A 219 -7.88 6.76 -29.58
N PHE A 220 -7.17 7.33 -28.63
CA PHE A 220 -5.71 7.45 -28.65
C PHE A 220 -5.11 6.78 -27.41
N LYS A 221 -3.88 6.30 -27.56
CA LYS A 221 -3.01 5.91 -26.46
C LYS A 221 -1.94 6.96 -26.29
N PHE A 222 -1.82 7.50 -25.08
CA PHE A 222 -0.77 8.45 -24.71
C PHE A 222 0.21 7.80 -23.77
N VAL A 223 1.49 8.06 -23.99
CA VAL A 223 2.58 7.74 -23.04
C VAL A 223 3.22 9.06 -22.66
N ILE A 224 2.94 9.49 -21.44
CA ILE A 224 3.21 10.84 -20.93
C ILE A 224 4.43 10.78 -20.04
N PRO A 225 5.53 11.48 -20.37
CA PRO A 225 6.70 11.56 -19.50
C PRO A 225 6.37 12.34 -18.21
N PRO A 226 7.10 12.12 -17.11
CA PRO A 226 6.80 12.73 -15.82
C PRO A 226 6.74 14.25 -15.88
N GLU A 227 7.53 14.92 -16.71
CA GLU A 227 7.56 16.38 -16.88
C GLU A 227 6.24 16.95 -17.41
N LEU A 228 5.47 16.13 -18.13
CA LEU A 228 4.13 16.47 -18.63
C LEU A 228 3.00 15.91 -17.76
N ALA A 229 3.33 15.33 -16.60
CA ALA A 229 2.39 14.73 -15.66
C ALA A 229 2.58 15.31 -14.24
N TYR A 230 3.01 14.50 -13.28
CA TYR A 230 3.18 14.91 -11.87
C TYR A 230 4.64 15.19 -11.49
N GLY A 231 5.60 14.99 -12.39
CA GLY A 231 7.01 15.26 -12.16
C GLY A 231 7.58 14.48 -10.98
N ALA A 232 8.30 15.19 -10.12
CA ALA A 232 8.89 14.65 -8.90
C ALA A 232 7.91 14.57 -7.71
N GLN A 233 6.63 14.85 -7.92
CA GLN A 233 5.62 14.77 -6.87
C GLN A 233 5.15 13.32 -6.70
N ASP A 234 5.26 12.80 -5.46
CA ASP A 234 4.70 11.51 -5.06
C ASP A 234 3.21 11.69 -4.71
N THR A 235 2.38 10.74 -5.15
CA THR A 235 0.95 10.68 -4.83
C THR A 235 0.62 9.32 -4.23
N PRO A 236 -0.55 9.11 -3.62
CA PRO A 236 -0.91 7.82 -3.03
C PRO A 236 -0.85 6.63 -4.01
N SER A 237 -1.12 6.88 -5.30
CA SER A 237 -1.20 5.82 -6.34
C SER A 237 -0.17 5.95 -7.45
N ILE A 238 0.55 7.08 -7.55
CA ILE A 238 1.51 7.35 -8.62
C ILE A 238 2.83 7.78 -7.98
N PRO A 239 3.86 6.93 -8.00
CA PRO A 239 5.20 7.30 -7.53
C PRO A 239 5.77 8.50 -8.27
N ALA A 240 6.62 9.27 -7.59
CA ALA A 240 7.36 10.36 -8.23
C ALA A 240 8.12 9.88 -9.48
N ASN A 241 8.27 10.72 -10.47
CA ASN A 241 8.95 10.47 -11.74
C ASN A 241 8.32 9.35 -12.59
N SER A 242 7.05 9.02 -12.37
CA SER A 242 6.34 8.00 -13.16
C SER A 242 6.01 8.48 -14.56
N THR A 243 6.27 7.66 -15.57
CA THR A 243 5.66 7.76 -16.89
C THR A 243 4.24 7.20 -16.80
N LEU A 244 3.27 7.93 -17.34
CA LEU A 244 1.86 7.53 -17.32
C LEU A 244 1.43 7.05 -18.70
N VAL A 245 0.59 6.02 -18.71
CA VAL A 245 -0.03 5.49 -19.91
C VAL A 245 -1.52 5.70 -19.83
N PHE A 246 -2.10 6.40 -20.80
CA PHE A 246 -3.53 6.60 -20.88
C PHE A 246 -4.07 6.06 -22.21
N GLU A 247 -5.19 5.36 -22.14
CA GLU A 247 -6.09 5.20 -23.27
C GLU A 247 -7.24 6.18 -23.09
N VAL A 248 -7.47 7.05 -24.08
CA VAL A 248 -8.47 8.11 -24.03
C VAL A 248 -9.35 8.01 -25.27
N GLU A 249 -10.65 8.05 -25.07
CA GLU A 249 -11.67 8.16 -26.09
C GLU A 249 -12.36 9.51 -25.97
N LEU A 250 -12.25 10.35 -26.98
CA LEU A 250 -12.88 11.68 -26.99
C LEU A 250 -14.30 11.57 -27.50
N LEU A 251 -15.27 11.76 -26.62
CA LEU A 251 -16.69 11.60 -26.95
C LEU A 251 -17.31 12.89 -27.46
N LYS A 252 -16.95 14.04 -26.84
CA LYS A 252 -17.61 15.32 -27.10
C LYS A 252 -16.74 16.49 -26.70
N ILE A 253 -16.86 17.60 -27.40
CA ILE A 253 -16.39 18.92 -26.99
C ILE A 253 -17.61 19.69 -26.46
N GLU A 254 -17.51 20.14 -25.21
CA GLU A 254 -18.53 21.02 -24.63
C GLU A 254 -18.03 22.45 -24.81
N ASN A 255 -18.58 23.15 -25.82
CA ASN A 255 -18.27 24.55 -26.02
C ASN A 255 -18.83 25.37 -24.85
N GLY A 256 -18.05 26.29 -24.33
CA GLY A 256 -18.39 27.10 -23.15
C GLY A 256 -19.59 28.08 -23.33
N ASP A 257 -20.45 27.87 -24.30
CA ASP A 257 -21.61 28.75 -24.61
C ASP A 257 -22.89 28.45 -23.80
N ASN A 258 -22.83 27.59 -22.78
CA ASN A 258 -23.96 27.30 -21.90
C ASN A 258 -23.74 27.73 -20.43
N ALA A 259 -23.11 28.86 -20.19
CA ALA A 259 -23.18 29.56 -18.91
C ALA A 259 -24.10 30.77 -19.05
N GLN A 260 -25.43 30.53 -19.12
CA GLN A 260 -26.46 31.53 -18.81
C GLN A 260 -27.15 31.20 -17.49
#